data_5c3080407cb1e02e1e759665b0252779
#
_entry.id   5c3080407cb1e02e1e759665b0252779
#
_cell.length_a   1.000
_cell.length_b   1.000
_cell.length_c   1.000
_cell.angle_alpha   90.00
_cell.angle_beta   90.00
_cell.angle_gamma   90.00
#
_symmetry.space_group_name_H-M   'P 1'
#
loop_
_entity.id
_entity.type
_entity.pdbx_description
1 polymer ?
#
loop_
_entity_poly.entity_id
_entity_poly.type
_entity_poly.pdbx_seq_one_letter_code
_entity_poly.pdbx_strand_id
1 'polypeptide(L)'
;MEKKMTRRSWMKSSLTTLASLTAVSSLPTSLKGSIMPAKLLAGESSSSSSKVLMTKNISSDALVKIYEALGRKASGRVAVKISTGEPGGHNFLQPSLIKDLVQKVDGTIVECNTAYAGKRFTTEDHIQAAKDHGFFDIAKVDIMDSEGEFKLPVKDKKHLQYNLVGTHLKNYDFMINLAHFKGHAMGGFGGVLKNQSIGVASSKGKAYIHTA
;
A
#
# COMPACT_ATOMS: atom_id res chain seq x y z
N MET A 1 -17.18 26.41 20.25
CA MET A 1 -17.93 25.19 19.88
C MET A 1 -17.53 24.78 18.46
N GLU A 2 -16.59 23.85 18.32
CA GLU A 2 -16.15 23.33 17.01
C GLU A 2 -17.19 22.34 16.47
N LYS A 3 -17.73 22.64 15.31
CA LYS A 3 -18.73 21.80 14.62
C LYS A 3 -18.06 20.58 14.02
N LYS A 4 -18.19 19.41 14.65
CA LYS A 4 -17.68 18.13 14.12
C LYS A 4 -18.24 17.89 12.71
N MET A 5 -17.35 17.84 11.72
CA MET A 5 -17.69 17.56 10.32
C MET A 5 -18.08 16.08 10.16
N THR A 6 -19.26 15.80 9.62
CA THR A 6 -19.73 14.44 9.39
C THR A 6 -19.15 13.87 8.09
N ARG A 7 -19.04 12.53 7.98
CA ARG A 7 -18.60 11.83 6.76
C ARG A 7 -19.36 12.27 5.50
N ARG A 8 -20.62 12.59 5.64
CA ARG A 8 -21.49 13.05 4.54
C ARG A 8 -21.18 14.48 4.09
N SER A 9 -20.75 15.33 5.00
CA SER A 9 -20.32 16.71 4.74
C SER A 9 -18.96 16.72 4.02
N TRP A 10 -18.05 15.81 4.39
CA TRP A 10 -16.76 15.67 3.75
C TRP A 10 -16.89 15.20 2.28
N MET A 11 -17.74 14.21 2.01
CA MET A 11 -17.99 13.76 0.63
C MET A 11 -18.61 14.84 -0.26
N LYS A 12 -19.47 15.68 0.29
CA LYS A 12 -20.09 16.79 -0.46
C LYS A 12 -19.09 17.91 -0.80
N SER A 13 -18.15 18.25 0.11
CA SER A 13 -17.12 19.25 -0.17
C SER A 13 -16.08 18.76 -1.19
N SER A 14 -15.79 17.46 -1.25
CA SER A 14 -14.91 16.88 -2.26
C SER A 14 -15.51 16.86 -3.67
N LEU A 15 -16.85 16.75 -3.80
CA LEU A 15 -17.54 16.82 -5.09
C LEU A 15 -17.62 18.26 -5.64
N THR A 16 -17.74 19.26 -4.78
CA THR A 16 -17.81 20.66 -5.23
C THR A 16 -16.47 21.20 -5.72
N THR A 17 -15.35 20.65 -5.26
CA THR A 17 -14.02 21.05 -5.72
C THR A 17 -13.69 20.48 -7.11
N LEU A 18 -14.32 19.37 -7.53
CA LEU A 18 -14.15 18.83 -8.91
C LEU A 18 -15.00 19.56 -9.95
N ALA A 19 -16.09 20.21 -9.57
CA ALA A 19 -16.98 20.90 -10.48
C ALA A 19 -16.48 22.30 -10.91
N SER A 20 -15.47 22.85 -10.25
CA SER A 20 -14.93 24.19 -10.57
C SER A 20 -13.77 24.21 -11.57
N LEU A 21 -13.31 23.05 -12.08
CA LEU A 21 -12.24 22.99 -13.08
C LEU A 21 -12.73 22.89 -14.54
N THR A 22 -14.04 22.84 -14.79
CA THR A 22 -14.59 22.73 -16.16
C THR A 22 -15.21 24.01 -16.74
N ALA A 23 -15.06 25.16 -16.07
CA ALA A 23 -15.67 26.43 -16.51
C ALA A 23 -14.67 27.48 -17.02
N VAL A 24 -13.61 27.09 -17.73
CA VAL A 24 -12.68 28.03 -18.41
C VAL A 24 -12.60 27.73 -19.88
N SER A 25 -13.74 27.62 -20.55
CA SER A 25 -13.77 27.53 -22.05
C SER A 25 -14.70 28.54 -22.73
N SER A 26 -14.89 29.73 -22.13
CA SER A 26 -15.60 30.83 -22.86
C SER A 26 -15.02 32.18 -22.42
N LEU A 27 -13.87 32.55 -22.99
CA LEU A 27 -13.43 33.95 -23.06
C LEU A 27 -13.44 34.42 -24.52
N PRO A 28 -13.94 35.63 -24.80
CA PRO A 28 -14.13 36.12 -26.16
C PRO A 28 -12.79 36.45 -26.82
N THR A 29 -12.72 36.10 -28.09
CA THR A 29 -11.63 36.34 -29.03
C THR A 29 -11.48 37.84 -29.33
N SER A 30 -10.66 38.55 -28.58
CA SER A 30 -10.21 39.91 -29.01
C SER A 30 -8.97 40.33 -28.20
N LEU A 31 -7.82 39.81 -28.61
CA LEU A 31 -6.51 40.44 -28.37
C LEU A 31 -5.51 39.81 -29.34
N LYS A 32 -5.41 40.45 -30.54
CA LYS A 32 -4.32 40.16 -31.48
C LYS A 32 -3.05 40.83 -30.95
N GLY A 33 -2.25 40.10 -30.27
CA GLY A 33 -0.88 40.43 -29.91
C GLY A 33 -0.03 39.18 -30.13
N SER A 34 1.03 39.34 -30.91
CA SER A 34 1.98 38.34 -31.35
C SER A 34 2.30 37.28 -30.28
N ILE A 35 1.70 36.11 -30.39
CA ILE A 35 2.01 34.94 -29.56
C ILE A 35 2.74 33.96 -30.48
N MET A 36 4.00 33.67 -30.16
CA MET A 36 4.74 32.57 -30.76
C MET A 36 3.91 31.29 -30.77
N PRO A 37 3.99 30.45 -31.82
CA PRO A 37 3.14 29.26 -31.91
C PRO A 37 3.47 28.30 -30.76
N ALA A 38 2.43 27.97 -30.01
CA ALA A 38 2.45 27.02 -28.87
C ALA A 38 2.82 25.57 -29.27
N LYS A 39 3.45 25.39 -30.43
CA LYS A 39 3.84 24.10 -31.00
C LYS A 39 5.20 23.57 -30.48
N LEU A 40 5.89 24.34 -29.61
CA LEU A 40 7.23 23.96 -29.13
C LEU A 40 7.23 23.42 -27.69
N LEU A 41 6.06 23.31 -27.03
CA LEU A 41 5.95 22.76 -25.67
C LEU A 41 5.05 21.52 -25.58
N ALA A 42 4.53 21.05 -26.70
CA ALA A 42 3.96 19.71 -26.77
C ALA A 42 5.10 18.71 -27.02
N GLY A 43 5.96 18.51 -26.04
CA GLY A 43 6.64 17.25 -25.92
C GLY A 43 5.54 16.19 -25.82
N GLU A 44 5.50 15.26 -26.76
CA GLU A 44 4.64 14.08 -26.71
C GLU A 44 4.98 13.32 -25.42
N SER A 45 4.37 13.70 -24.31
CA SER A 45 4.21 12.86 -23.17
C SER A 45 3.28 11.76 -23.66
N SER A 46 3.84 10.64 -24.08
CA SER A 46 3.13 9.38 -24.13
C SER A 46 2.70 9.08 -22.69
N SER A 47 1.59 9.63 -22.26
CA SER A 47 0.94 9.27 -21.03
C SER A 47 0.43 7.85 -21.21
N SER A 48 1.30 6.86 -20.97
CA SER A 48 0.84 5.50 -20.76
C SER A 48 -0.04 5.54 -19.51
N SER A 49 -1.34 5.59 -19.71
CA SER A 49 -2.31 5.54 -18.61
C SER A 49 -2.05 4.27 -17.83
N SER A 50 -1.85 4.41 -16.50
CA SER A 50 -1.62 3.26 -15.63
C SER A 50 -2.85 2.35 -15.67
N LYS A 51 -2.65 1.09 -16.03
CA LYS A 51 -3.71 0.09 -16.09
C LYS A 51 -4.09 -0.34 -14.67
N VAL A 52 -5.36 -0.19 -14.33
CA VAL A 52 -5.96 -0.70 -13.08
C VAL A 52 -6.94 -1.80 -13.43
N LEU A 53 -6.84 -2.95 -12.75
CA LEU A 53 -7.74 -4.09 -12.93
C LEU A 53 -8.63 -4.20 -11.68
N MET A 54 -9.91 -4.51 -11.90
CA MET A 54 -10.90 -4.67 -10.84
C MET A 54 -11.79 -5.89 -11.11
N THR A 55 -12.19 -6.57 -10.05
CA THR A 55 -13.23 -7.60 -10.09
C THR A 55 -14.24 -7.38 -8.98
N LYS A 56 -15.49 -7.75 -9.23
CA LYS A 56 -16.56 -7.83 -8.21
C LYS A 56 -16.56 -9.17 -7.49
N ASN A 57 -15.90 -10.18 -8.06
CA ASN A 57 -15.81 -11.50 -7.46
C ASN A 57 -14.67 -11.51 -6.43
N ILE A 58 -15.02 -11.70 -5.16
CA ILE A 58 -14.07 -11.80 -4.04
C ILE A 58 -13.88 -13.30 -3.76
N SER A 59 -12.95 -13.92 -4.48
CA SER A 59 -12.60 -15.33 -4.33
C SER A 59 -11.10 -15.52 -4.60
N SER A 60 -10.55 -16.64 -4.15
CA SER A 60 -9.14 -17.00 -4.36
C SER A 60 -8.82 -17.11 -5.86
N ASP A 61 -9.69 -17.75 -6.65
CA ASP A 61 -9.58 -17.85 -8.11
C ASP A 61 -9.58 -16.47 -8.79
N ALA A 62 -10.46 -15.56 -8.37
CA ALA A 62 -10.51 -14.21 -8.93
C ALA A 62 -9.24 -13.40 -8.59
N LEU A 63 -8.66 -13.61 -7.40
CA LEU A 63 -7.38 -12.98 -7.03
C LEU A 63 -6.25 -13.47 -7.93
N VAL A 64 -6.18 -14.78 -8.20
CA VAL A 64 -5.22 -15.36 -9.13
C VAL A 64 -5.39 -14.79 -10.54
N LYS A 65 -6.62 -14.70 -11.04
CA LYS A 65 -6.93 -14.13 -12.37
C LYS A 65 -6.50 -12.66 -12.49
N ILE A 66 -6.72 -11.85 -11.44
CA ILE A 66 -6.23 -10.46 -11.42
C ILE A 66 -4.71 -10.42 -11.47
N TYR A 67 -4.03 -11.24 -10.68
CA TYR A 67 -2.57 -11.33 -10.71
C TYR A 67 -2.04 -11.67 -12.11
N GLU A 68 -2.62 -12.67 -12.78
CA GLU A 68 -2.25 -13.05 -14.14
C GLU A 68 -2.51 -11.93 -15.15
N ALA A 69 -3.65 -11.26 -15.04
CA ALA A 69 -4.03 -10.16 -15.92
C ALA A 69 -3.13 -8.91 -15.77
N LEU A 70 -2.42 -8.75 -14.65
CA LEU A 70 -1.40 -7.71 -14.49
C LEU A 70 -0.22 -7.91 -15.46
N GLY A 71 -0.02 -9.13 -15.98
CA GLY A 71 1.01 -9.45 -16.95
C GLY A 71 2.44 -9.36 -16.39
N ARG A 72 2.60 -9.34 -15.06
CA ARG A 72 3.90 -9.28 -14.40
C ARG A 72 4.13 -10.52 -13.55
N LYS A 73 4.92 -11.42 -14.09
CA LYS A 73 5.23 -12.70 -13.43
C LYS A 73 6.24 -12.49 -12.30
N ALA A 74 5.91 -13.00 -11.11
CA ALA A 74 6.86 -13.06 -9.98
C ALA A 74 8.01 -14.01 -10.31
N SER A 75 9.20 -13.70 -9.83
CA SER A 75 10.41 -14.50 -10.05
C SER A 75 11.37 -14.40 -8.85
N GLY A 76 12.23 -15.39 -8.70
CA GLY A 76 13.15 -15.48 -7.56
C GLY A 76 12.42 -15.79 -6.26
N ARG A 77 12.96 -15.32 -5.14
CA ARG A 77 12.35 -15.46 -3.82
C ARG A 77 11.25 -14.43 -3.65
N VAL A 78 10.01 -14.87 -3.56
CA VAL A 78 8.83 -14.00 -3.58
C VAL A 78 8.34 -13.73 -2.16
N ALA A 79 8.31 -12.44 -1.77
CA ALA A 79 7.63 -11.98 -0.59
C ALA A 79 6.16 -11.65 -0.91
N VAL A 80 5.23 -12.13 -0.11
CA VAL A 80 3.83 -11.71 -0.14
C VAL A 80 3.55 -10.88 1.10
N LYS A 81 3.59 -9.55 0.94
CA LYS A 81 3.40 -8.62 2.05
C LYS A 81 1.92 -8.43 2.35
N ILE A 82 1.55 -8.79 3.56
CA ILE A 82 0.18 -8.64 4.08
C ILE A 82 0.19 -7.85 5.39
N SER A 83 -0.97 -7.73 6.02
CA SER A 83 -1.12 -7.46 7.45
C SER A 83 -1.84 -8.64 8.08
N THR A 84 -1.17 -9.31 9.01
CA THR A 84 -1.67 -10.54 9.67
C THR A 84 -2.89 -10.29 10.58
N GLY A 85 -3.20 -9.02 10.88
CA GLY A 85 -4.32 -8.65 11.76
C GLY A 85 -3.96 -8.71 13.24
N GLU A 86 -4.73 -8.04 14.07
CA GLU A 86 -4.58 -8.09 15.52
C GLU A 86 -5.23 -9.37 16.09
N PRO A 87 -4.64 -10.01 17.09
CA PRO A 87 -5.23 -11.17 17.76
C PRO A 87 -6.65 -10.90 18.24
N GLY A 88 -7.55 -11.82 17.96
CA GLY A 88 -8.99 -11.67 18.24
C GLY A 88 -9.75 -10.76 17.30
N GLY A 89 -9.06 -10.11 16.35
CA GLY A 89 -9.69 -9.32 15.29
C GLY A 89 -10.06 -10.18 14.08
N HIS A 90 -10.99 -9.67 13.25
CA HIS A 90 -11.44 -10.35 12.02
C HIS A 90 -11.14 -9.55 10.75
N ASN A 91 -10.54 -8.35 10.89
CA ASN A 91 -10.34 -7.39 9.81
C ASN A 91 -8.97 -7.57 9.13
N PHE A 92 -8.67 -8.79 8.68
CA PHE A 92 -7.48 -9.11 7.89
C PHE A 92 -7.86 -9.95 6.66
N LEU A 93 -6.98 -10.04 5.68
CA LEU A 93 -7.19 -10.91 4.52
C LEU A 93 -7.18 -12.35 4.98
N GLN A 94 -8.31 -13.04 4.77
CA GLN A 94 -8.46 -14.43 5.18
C GLN A 94 -7.46 -15.32 4.44
N PRO A 95 -6.79 -16.27 5.12
CA PRO A 95 -5.87 -17.21 4.46
C PRO A 95 -6.50 -17.93 3.27
N SER A 96 -7.76 -18.35 3.38
CA SER A 96 -8.51 -19.01 2.30
C SER A 96 -8.64 -18.15 1.04
N LEU A 97 -8.68 -16.82 1.17
CA LEU A 97 -8.74 -15.90 0.03
C LEU A 97 -7.42 -15.80 -0.72
N ILE A 98 -6.30 -15.84 0.00
CA ILE A 98 -4.97 -15.56 -0.58
C ILE A 98 -4.16 -16.82 -0.88
N LYS A 99 -4.57 -17.99 -0.36
CA LYS A 99 -3.86 -19.26 -0.44
C LYS A 99 -3.40 -19.60 -1.86
N ASP A 100 -4.31 -19.61 -2.82
CA ASP A 100 -4.00 -20.08 -4.17
C ASP A 100 -2.97 -19.16 -4.86
N LEU A 101 -3.04 -17.85 -4.62
CA LEU A 101 -2.05 -16.92 -5.14
C LEU A 101 -0.70 -17.12 -4.48
N VAL A 102 -0.65 -17.24 -3.15
CA VAL A 102 0.59 -17.42 -2.39
C VAL A 102 1.29 -18.72 -2.83
N GLN A 103 0.54 -19.81 -2.95
CA GLN A 103 1.06 -21.10 -3.41
C GLN A 103 1.47 -21.08 -4.88
N LYS A 104 0.71 -20.41 -5.75
CA LYS A 104 1.03 -20.26 -7.19
C LYS A 104 2.37 -19.59 -7.43
N VAL A 105 2.74 -18.63 -6.59
CA VAL A 105 4.00 -17.89 -6.73
C VAL A 105 5.13 -18.43 -5.85
N ASP A 106 4.92 -19.53 -5.15
CA ASP A 106 5.82 -20.08 -4.11
C ASP A 106 6.26 -18.99 -3.13
N GLY A 107 5.30 -18.21 -2.65
CA GLY A 107 5.55 -17.01 -1.88
C GLY A 107 5.69 -17.27 -0.38
N THR A 108 6.60 -16.54 0.25
CA THR A 108 6.66 -16.41 1.71
C THR A 108 5.82 -15.22 2.16
N ILE A 109 4.92 -15.42 3.09
CA ILE A 109 4.17 -14.33 3.72
C ILE A 109 5.12 -13.53 4.60
N VAL A 110 5.15 -12.20 4.42
CA VAL A 110 6.08 -11.34 5.16
C VAL A 110 5.36 -10.22 5.91
N GLU A 111 5.85 -9.93 7.11
CA GLU A 111 5.42 -8.84 7.98
C GLU A 111 6.62 -8.23 8.73
N CYS A 112 6.39 -7.13 9.46
CA CYS A 112 7.29 -6.60 10.48
C CYS A 112 6.52 -6.32 11.76
N ASN A 113 7.20 -6.41 12.91
CA ASN A 113 6.65 -6.14 14.22
C ASN A 113 6.02 -4.74 14.30
N THR A 114 5.01 -4.58 15.16
CA THR A 114 4.37 -3.28 15.39
C THR A 114 5.23 -2.38 16.29
N ALA A 115 4.99 -1.06 16.24
CA ALA A 115 5.67 -0.10 17.10
C ALA A 115 4.96 0.12 18.45
N TYR A 116 3.79 -0.46 18.62
CA TYR A 116 2.97 -0.26 19.81
C TYR A 116 2.92 -1.53 20.65
N ALA A 117 2.81 -1.37 21.96
CA ALA A 117 2.56 -2.49 22.86
C ALA A 117 1.32 -3.27 22.42
N GLY A 118 1.43 -4.59 22.36
CA GLY A 118 0.39 -5.51 21.90
C GLY A 118 1.00 -6.82 21.44
N LYS A 119 0.14 -7.75 21.06
CA LYS A 119 0.54 -9.13 20.69
C LYS A 119 1.18 -9.28 19.31
N ARG A 120 1.67 -8.20 18.71
CA ARG A 120 2.52 -8.20 17.50
C ARG A 120 3.74 -7.28 17.70
N PHE A 121 4.04 -6.94 18.95
CA PHE A 121 5.20 -6.12 19.29
C PHE A 121 6.49 -6.94 19.35
N THR A 122 6.45 -8.14 19.89
CA THR A 122 7.56 -9.09 19.85
C THR A 122 7.42 -10.05 18.68
N THR A 123 8.53 -10.60 18.21
CA THR A 123 8.54 -11.58 17.11
C THR A 123 7.79 -12.85 17.48
N GLU A 124 7.95 -13.32 18.70
CA GLU A 124 7.31 -14.53 19.23
C GLU A 124 5.79 -14.39 19.24
N ASP A 125 5.28 -13.31 19.83
CA ASP A 125 3.85 -13.03 19.88
C ASP A 125 3.26 -12.81 18.48
N HIS A 126 4.02 -12.15 17.58
CA HIS A 126 3.60 -11.93 16.21
C HIS A 126 3.49 -13.23 15.40
N ILE A 127 4.46 -14.13 15.57
CA ILE A 127 4.42 -15.48 15.00
C ILE A 127 3.21 -16.24 15.54
N GLN A 128 2.94 -16.17 16.85
CA GLN A 128 1.78 -16.81 17.44
C GLN A 128 0.47 -16.25 16.86
N ALA A 129 0.34 -14.93 16.75
CA ALA A 129 -0.83 -14.30 16.12
C ALA A 129 -1.02 -14.76 14.66
N ALA A 130 0.06 -14.90 13.90
CA ALA A 130 -0.01 -15.39 12.53
C ALA A 130 -0.42 -16.87 12.44
N LYS A 131 0.00 -17.71 13.42
CA LYS A 131 -0.46 -19.10 13.54
C LYS A 131 -1.95 -19.16 13.89
N ASP A 132 -2.38 -18.42 14.89
CA ASP A 132 -3.78 -18.39 15.36
C ASP A 132 -4.74 -17.96 14.25
N HIS A 133 -4.26 -17.13 13.31
CA HIS A 133 -5.01 -16.68 12.13
C HIS A 133 -4.89 -17.65 10.93
N GLY A 134 -4.14 -18.74 11.02
CA GLY A 134 -4.02 -19.79 10.00
C GLY A 134 -3.09 -19.45 8.82
N PHE A 135 -2.21 -18.45 8.95
CA PHE A 135 -1.29 -18.12 7.84
C PHE A 135 -0.20 -19.17 7.66
N PHE A 136 0.22 -19.82 8.73
CA PHE A 136 1.20 -20.93 8.66
C PHE A 136 0.66 -22.18 7.97
N ASP A 137 -0.67 -22.33 7.87
CA ASP A 137 -1.30 -23.47 7.17
C ASP A 137 -1.24 -23.34 5.64
N ILE A 138 -0.95 -22.14 5.13
CA ILE A 138 -0.96 -21.88 3.70
C ILE A 138 0.41 -21.58 3.11
N ALA A 139 1.36 -21.06 3.91
CA ALA A 139 2.72 -20.73 3.46
C ALA A 139 3.69 -20.55 4.65
N LYS A 140 4.98 -20.41 4.34
CA LYS A 140 5.96 -19.89 5.29
C LYS A 140 5.63 -18.46 5.67
N VAL A 141 5.87 -18.10 6.94
CA VAL A 141 5.70 -16.74 7.44
C VAL A 141 7.04 -16.24 7.99
N ASP A 142 7.42 -15.04 7.58
CA ASP A 142 8.68 -14.39 7.99
C ASP A 142 8.39 -13.01 8.58
N ILE A 143 8.84 -12.78 9.81
CA ILE A 143 8.83 -11.46 10.46
C ILE A 143 10.16 -10.79 10.13
N MET A 144 10.17 -9.95 9.11
CA MET A 144 11.39 -9.45 8.45
C MET A 144 12.34 -8.67 9.36
N ASP A 145 11.87 -8.15 10.47
CA ASP A 145 12.68 -7.41 11.47
C ASP A 145 13.03 -8.24 12.71
N SER A 146 12.84 -9.57 12.66
CA SER A 146 13.19 -10.48 13.76
C SER A 146 14.69 -10.48 14.08
N GLU A 147 15.55 -10.28 13.08
CA GLU A 147 17.01 -10.27 13.21
C GLU A 147 17.62 -8.86 13.06
N GLY A 148 16.78 -7.83 13.19
CA GLY A 148 17.22 -6.44 13.14
C GLY A 148 16.76 -5.65 11.93
N GLU A 149 17.39 -4.50 11.71
CA GLU A 149 16.97 -3.53 10.72
C GLU A 149 18.15 -2.91 9.97
N PHE A 150 17.89 -2.31 8.82
CA PHE A 150 18.84 -1.47 8.09
C PHE A 150 18.19 -0.20 7.54
N LYS A 151 19.02 0.81 7.26
CA LYS A 151 18.60 2.07 6.65
C LYS A 151 18.39 1.88 5.16
N LEU A 152 17.15 2.05 4.71
CA LEU A 152 16.79 2.11 3.30
C LEU A 152 16.69 3.58 2.88
N PRO A 153 17.51 4.07 1.92
CA PRO A 153 17.45 5.45 1.47
C PRO A 153 16.09 5.80 0.86
N VAL A 154 15.59 7.01 1.11
CA VAL A 154 14.40 7.56 0.46
C VAL A 154 14.81 8.63 -0.56
N LYS A 155 14.04 8.75 -1.66
CA LYS A 155 14.33 9.75 -2.71
C LYS A 155 13.96 11.16 -2.25
N ASP A 156 12.74 11.35 -1.78
CA ASP A 156 12.29 12.62 -1.22
C ASP A 156 12.62 12.67 0.27
N LYS A 157 13.55 13.55 0.62
CA LYS A 157 14.07 13.70 1.98
C LYS A 157 13.39 14.83 2.75
N LYS A 158 12.26 15.33 2.27
CA LYS A 158 11.54 16.45 2.90
C LYS A 158 11.13 16.13 4.35
N HIS A 159 10.70 14.88 4.60
CA HIS A 159 10.24 14.45 5.91
C HIS A 159 11.12 13.37 6.53
N LEU A 160 11.60 12.43 5.71
CA LEU A 160 12.40 11.29 6.16
C LEU A 160 13.73 11.24 5.40
N GLN A 161 14.83 11.03 6.11
CA GLN A 161 16.16 10.83 5.48
C GLN A 161 16.33 9.38 4.98
N TYR A 162 15.71 8.43 5.66
CA TYR A 162 15.74 7.00 5.37
C TYR A 162 14.51 6.32 5.99
N ASN A 163 14.23 5.10 5.58
CA ASN A 163 13.33 4.20 6.29
C ASN A 163 14.17 3.11 6.97
N LEU A 164 13.85 2.76 8.23
CA LEU A 164 14.42 1.59 8.90
C LEU A 164 13.52 0.39 8.57
N VAL A 165 14.05 -0.55 7.81
CA VAL A 165 13.29 -1.74 7.36
C VAL A 165 13.93 -3.01 7.89
N GLY A 166 13.14 -4.08 8.03
CA GLY A 166 13.63 -5.36 8.51
C GLY A 166 14.75 -5.93 7.63
N THR A 167 15.77 -6.55 8.26
CA THR A 167 16.95 -7.09 7.55
C THR A 167 16.57 -8.12 6.51
N HIS A 168 15.53 -8.93 6.75
CA HIS A 168 15.09 -9.98 5.84
C HIS A 168 14.48 -9.46 4.54
N LEU A 169 14.17 -8.16 4.43
CA LEU A 169 13.73 -7.57 3.16
C LEU A 169 14.74 -7.84 2.03
N LYS A 170 16.04 -7.93 2.37
CA LYS A 170 17.12 -8.26 1.41
C LYS A 170 17.08 -9.71 0.89
N ASN A 171 16.31 -10.56 1.56
CA ASN A 171 16.20 -11.96 1.17
C ASN A 171 15.24 -12.22 0.01
N TYR A 172 14.52 -11.18 -0.45
CA TYR A 172 13.48 -11.31 -1.45
C TYR A 172 13.82 -10.53 -2.72
N ASP A 173 13.55 -11.17 -3.86
CA ASP A 173 13.83 -10.63 -5.19
C ASP A 173 12.56 -9.96 -5.79
N PHE A 174 11.38 -10.36 -5.32
CA PHE A 174 10.09 -9.86 -5.78
C PHE A 174 9.12 -9.70 -4.60
N MET A 175 8.29 -8.65 -4.63
CA MET A 175 7.27 -8.44 -3.61
C MET A 175 5.88 -8.26 -4.23
N ILE A 176 4.94 -9.08 -3.77
CA ILE A 176 3.51 -8.91 -4.02
C ILE A 176 2.90 -8.28 -2.77
N ASN A 177 2.25 -7.13 -2.93
CA ASN A 177 1.60 -6.45 -1.83
C ASN A 177 0.10 -6.74 -1.85
N LEU A 178 -0.37 -7.56 -0.92
CA LEU A 178 -1.79 -7.85 -0.70
C LEU A 178 -2.28 -7.06 0.51
N ALA A 179 -3.11 -6.06 0.27
CA ALA A 179 -3.59 -5.18 1.32
C ALA A 179 -5.10 -5.06 1.34
N HIS A 180 -5.65 -4.99 2.53
CA HIS A 180 -7.03 -4.57 2.75
C HIS A 180 -7.22 -3.14 2.25
N PHE A 181 -8.21 -2.90 1.41
CA PHE A 181 -8.61 -1.55 1.04
C PHE A 181 -9.39 -0.92 2.21
N LYS A 182 -8.76 -0.03 2.94
CA LYS A 182 -9.35 0.57 4.14
C LYS A 182 -8.87 2.00 4.38
N GLY A 183 -9.69 2.77 5.11
CA GLY A 183 -9.30 4.05 5.68
C GLY A 183 -8.29 3.89 6.82
N HIS A 184 -7.66 4.99 7.19
CA HIS A 184 -6.77 5.08 8.34
C HIS A 184 -7.02 6.39 9.10
N ALA A 185 -7.12 6.32 10.43
CA ALA A 185 -7.51 7.46 11.26
C ALA A 185 -6.56 8.67 11.11
N MET A 186 -5.24 8.43 11.05
CA MET A 186 -4.23 9.48 10.93
C MET A 186 -3.84 9.79 9.49
N GLY A 187 -3.78 8.78 8.61
CA GLY A 187 -3.29 8.93 7.24
C GLY A 187 -4.38 9.03 6.18
N GLY A 188 -5.66 9.07 6.56
CA GLY A 188 -6.80 9.05 5.64
C GLY A 188 -6.97 7.72 4.92
N PHE A 189 -6.00 7.32 4.07
CA PHE A 189 -5.97 6.04 3.37
C PHE A 189 -4.84 5.15 3.90
N GLY A 190 -5.15 3.90 4.23
CA GLY A 190 -4.18 2.86 4.57
C GLY A 190 -3.80 2.04 3.34
N GLY A 191 -4.46 0.90 3.17
CA GLY A 191 -4.34 0.03 1.99
C GLY A 191 -2.91 -0.30 1.61
N VAL A 192 -2.66 -0.36 0.30
CA VAL A 192 -1.38 -0.75 -0.29
C VAL A 192 -0.24 0.19 0.09
N LEU A 193 -0.47 1.52 0.07
CA LEU A 193 0.58 2.50 0.35
C LEU A 193 1.15 2.32 1.76
N LYS A 194 0.27 2.22 2.76
CA LYS A 194 0.71 2.00 4.15
C LYS A 194 1.35 0.63 4.34
N ASN A 195 0.78 -0.42 3.72
CA ASN A 195 1.33 -1.77 3.82
C ASN A 195 2.73 -1.89 3.20
N GLN A 196 3.01 -1.16 2.11
CA GLN A 196 4.31 -1.13 1.45
C GLN A 196 5.33 -0.24 2.16
N SER A 197 4.92 0.90 2.70
CA SER A 197 5.83 1.87 3.32
C SER A 197 6.06 1.59 4.81
N ILE A 198 5.07 1.89 5.64
CA ILE A 198 5.15 1.67 7.10
C ILE A 198 5.13 0.18 7.43
N GLY A 199 4.44 -0.64 6.62
CA GLY A 199 4.33 -2.09 6.86
C GLY A 199 5.63 -2.86 6.73
N VAL A 200 6.60 -2.41 5.92
CA VAL A 200 7.94 -3.02 5.82
C VAL A 200 8.97 -2.38 6.76
N ALA A 201 8.63 -1.26 7.40
CA ALA A 201 9.47 -0.68 8.42
C ALA A 201 9.55 -1.61 9.65
N SER A 202 10.71 -1.70 10.27
CA SER A 202 10.89 -2.37 11.55
C SER A 202 10.05 -1.70 12.65
N SER A 203 9.94 -2.33 13.82
CA SER A 203 9.30 -1.69 14.98
C SER A 203 9.87 -0.30 15.26
N LYS A 204 11.19 -0.14 15.30
CA LYS A 204 11.86 1.17 15.46
C LYS A 204 11.62 2.10 14.26
N GLY A 205 11.61 1.55 13.03
CA GLY A 205 11.32 2.31 11.83
C GLY A 205 9.92 2.90 11.82
N LYS A 206 8.92 2.14 12.29
CA LYS A 206 7.55 2.64 12.48
C LYS A 206 7.50 3.77 13.51
N ALA A 207 8.20 3.64 14.65
CA ALA A 207 8.30 4.70 15.65
C ALA A 207 8.94 5.96 15.04
N TYR A 208 10.06 5.81 14.31
CA TYR A 208 10.74 6.92 13.64
C TYR A 208 9.83 7.66 12.65
N ILE A 209 9.07 6.94 11.81
CA ILE A 209 8.13 7.54 10.86
C ILE A 209 7.02 8.34 11.56
N HIS A 210 6.59 7.90 12.74
CA HIS A 210 5.53 8.59 13.48
C HIS A 210 6.00 9.85 14.21
N THR A 211 7.29 10.06 14.32
CA THR A 211 7.89 11.24 14.99
C THR A 211 8.54 12.22 14.01
N ALA A 212 8.51 11.93 12.72
CA ALA A 212 9.13 12.74 11.66
C ALA A 212 8.25 13.90 11.16
#